data_2d7745147469e1490fc223539a31c502
#
_entry.id   2d7745147469e1490fc223539a31c502
#
_cell.length_a   1.000
_cell.length_b   1.000
_cell.length_c   1.000
_cell.angle_alpha   90.00
_cell.angle_beta   90.00
_cell.angle_gamma   90.00
#
_symmetry.space_group_name_H-M   'P 1'
#
loop_
_entity.id
_entity.type
_entity.pdbx_description
1 polymer ?
#
loop_
_entity_poly.entity_id
_entity_poly.type
_entity_poly.pdbx_seq_one_letter_code
_entity_poly.pdbx_strand_id
1 'polypeptide(L)'
;MNMHTGSSSTDETCQSPWPRRAALAAALLTVPILLIGGTVTTLRVGMAVPDWPTTFEQNMFTYPLSEMLRDMGVFWEHSHRLWGALVGFAVLCTCVLTLVYERSVRLRWLSVVALLAVSAQGVLGGLRVLENSQHLAFLHGTFAQGLFTLFCAQALLHSTSWRLALPRASAQVAFLNKWGLVTSVAIYVQIALGAWTRHNGGMHALFAHMGLALLVTGLVVVLGAGCGKVADEGGADAPRWRALKRRLHLLLGVQVLLGILAAVWVYLVTGPHNPVSVGEAVFATLHVAVGALLLWSTVSCWLWTRRTLRAH
;
A
#
# COMPACT_ATOMS: atom_id res chain seq x y z
N MET A 1 -45.37 40.10 -22.61
CA MET A 1 -43.96 40.47 -22.35
C MET A 1 -43.61 39.93 -20.98
N ASN A 2 -43.30 38.63 -20.91
CA ASN A 2 -42.93 37.95 -19.65
C ASN A 2 -41.54 37.39 -19.84
N MET A 3 -40.56 38.04 -19.25
CA MET A 3 -39.19 37.57 -19.14
C MET A 3 -39.16 36.52 -18.03
N HIS A 4 -39.02 35.24 -18.43
CA HIS A 4 -38.58 34.19 -17.52
C HIS A 4 -37.07 34.32 -17.38
N THR A 5 -36.64 34.94 -16.29
CA THR A 5 -35.25 34.84 -15.81
C THR A 5 -35.05 33.43 -15.27
N GLY A 6 -34.50 32.57 -16.12
CA GLY A 6 -33.98 31.27 -15.70
C GLY A 6 -32.81 31.48 -14.75
N SER A 7 -33.00 31.36 -13.46
CA SER A 7 -31.91 31.20 -12.51
C SER A 7 -31.31 29.84 -12.72
N SER A 8 -30.20 29.77 -13.46
CA SER A 8 -29.32 28.63 -13.45
C SER A 8 -28.72 28.51 -12.04
N SER A 9 -29.38 27.73 -11.19
CA SER A 9 -28.78 27.29 -9.94
C SER A 9 -27.58 26.42 -10.26
N THR A 10 -26.41 27.04 -10.32
CA THR A 10 -25.12 26.35 -10.19
C THR A 10 -25.02 25.80 -8.79
N ASP A 11 -25.71 24.71 -8.54
CA ASP A 11 -25.54 23.88 -7.34
C ASP A 11 -24.24 23.10 -7.51
N GLU A 12 -23.10 23.79 -7.61
CA GLU A 12 -21.79 23.27 -7.34
C GLU A 12 -21.74 22.96 -5.85
N THR A 13 -22.34 21.82 -5.47
CA THR A 13 -22.25 21.31 -4.11
C THR A 13 -20.78 21.10 -3.78
N CYS A 14 -20.22 22.10 -3.09
CA CYS A 14 -18.87 22.04 -2.54
C CYS A 14 -18.80 20.83 -1.61
N GLN A 15 -18.34 19.70 -2.13
CA GLN A 15 -18.24 18.49 -1.33
C GLN A 15 -17.16 18.67 -0.27
N SER A 16 -17.48 18.22 0.95
CA SER A 16 -16.57 18.30 2.09
C SER A 16 -15.18 17.70 1.75
N PRO A 17 -14.08 18.37 2.08
CA PRO A 17 -12.73 17.85 1.87
C PRO A 17 -12.33 16.77 2.89
N TRP A 18 -13.12 16.58 3.94
CA TRP A 18 -12.77 15.74 5.09
C TRP A 18 -12.61 14.26 4.75
N PRO A 19 -13.47 13.60 3.94
CA PRO A 19 -13.26 12.20 3.55
C PRO A 19 -11.91 11.99 2.85
N ARG A 20 -11.53 12.90 1.95
CA ARG A 20 -10.23 12.85 1.27
C ARG A 20 -9.07 13.05 2.23
N ARG A 21 -9.17 14.03 3.16
CA ARG A 21 -8.11 14.32 4.13
C ARG A 21 -7.87 13.13 5.05
N ALA A 22 -8.95 12.52 5.55
CA ALA A 22 -8.86 11.33 6.39
C ALA A 22 -8.28 10.13 5.64
N ALA A 23 -8.73 9.85 4.39
CA ALA A 23 -8.19 8.79 3.57
C ALA A 23 -6.69 9.00 3.25
N LEU A 24 -6.29 10.24 2.99
CA LEU A 24 -4.88 10.58 2.79
C LEU A 24 -4.07 10.38 4.08
N ALA A 25 -4.59 10.78 5.23
CA ALA A 25 -3.95 10.53 6.52
C ALA A 25 -3.78 9.04 6.79
N ALA A 26 -4.82 8.21 6.56
CA ALA A 26 -4.75 6.76 6.70
C ALA A 26 -3.66 6.16 5.78
N ALA A 27 -3.61 6.58 4.51
CA ALA A 27 -2.58 6.13 3.57
C ALA A 27 -1.16 6.54 4.01
N LEU A 28 -0.97 7.79 4.45
CA LEU A 28 0.33 8.29 4.91
C LEU A 28 0.79 7.60 6.20
N LEU A 29 -0.12 7.40 7.16
CA LEU A 29 0.19 6.68 8.41
C LEU A 29 0.51 5.20 8.18
N THR A 30 0.08 4.63 7.05
CA THR A 30 0.42 3.24 6.72
C THR A 30 1.88 3.09 6.25
N VAL A 31 2.54 4.15 5.78
CA VAL A 31 3.97 4.06 5.38
C VAL A 31 4.88 3.74 6.57
N PRO A 32 4.84 4.49 7.71
CA PRO A 32 5.65 4.13 8.88
C PRO A 32 5.35 2.73 9.43
N ILE A 33 4.09 2.29 9.48
CA ILE A 33 3.79 0.94 9.99
C ILE A 33 4.35 -0.16 9.09
N LEU A 34 4.42 0.05 7.77
CA LEU A 34 5.09 -0.88 6.85
C LEU A 34 6.59 -0.95 7.13
N LEU A 35 7.23 0.19 7.42
CA LEU A 35 8.65 0.25 7.79
C LEU A 35 8.90 -0.41 9.16
N ILE A 36 8.10 -0.07 10.17
CA ILE A 36 8.22 -0.67 11.51
C ILE A 36 7.98 -2.18 11.44
N GLY A 37 6.91 -2.63 10.78
CA GLY A 37 6.59 -4.06 10.62
C GLY A 37 7.64 -4.81 9.80
N GLY A 38 8.19 -4.16 8.78
CA GLY A 38 9.35 -4.65 8.05
C GLY A 38 10.57 -4.85 8.96
N THR A 39 10.87 -3.89 9.83
CA THR A 39 11.95 -3.97 10.81
C THR A 39 11.70 -5.07 11.84
N VAL A 40 10.50 -5.15 12.43
CA VAL A 40 10.10 -6.23 13.36
C VAL A 40 10.35 -7.61 12.76
N THR A 41 9.97 -7.79 11.49
CA THR A 41 10.19 -9.08 10.79
C THR A 41 11.66 -9.34 10.54
N THR A 42 12.43 -8.36 10.05
CA THR A 42 13.84 -8.54 9.71
C THR A 42 14.68 -8.79 10.96
N LEU A 43 14.45 -8.04 12.03
CA LEU A 43 15.14 -8.23 13.32
C LEU A 43 14.68 -9.49 14.06
N ARG A 44 13.65 -10.19 13.56
CA ARG A 44 13.08 -11.39 14.18
C ARG A 44 12.53 -11.17 15.60
N VAL A 45 12.07 -9.94 15.86
CA VAL A 45 11.57 -9.53 17.20
C VAL A 45 10.05 -9.53 17.30
N GLY A 46 9.35 -10.15 16.37
CA GLY A 46 7.88 -10.18 16.36
C GLY A 46 7.23 -11.08 17.43
N MET A 47 8.03 -11.60 18.34
CA MET A 47 7.59 -12.37 19.54
C MET A 47 8.18 -11.79 20.81
N ALA A 48 8.70 -10.56 20.79
CA ALA A 48 9.25 -9.90 21.97
C ALA A 48 8.16 -9.56 23.01
N VAL A 49 6.90 -9.42 22.56
CA VAL A 49 5.71 -9.25 23.41
C VAL A 49 4.75 -10.42 23.13
N PRO A 50 4.66 -11.41 24.04
CA PRO A 50 4.01 -12.71 23.74
C PRO A 50 2.48 -12.68 23.80
N ASP A 51 1.88 -11.65 24.36
CA ASP A 51 0.44 -11.51 24.58
C ASP A 51 -0.20 -10.51 23.60
N TRP A 52 -1.51 -10.63 23.42
CA TRP A 52 -2.34 -9.72 22.61
C TRP A 52 -3.81 -9.82 23.09
N PRO A 53 -4.55 -8.70 23.22
CA PRO A 53 -4.24 -7.30 22.82
C PRO A 53 -3.42 -6.51 23.86
N THR A 54 -3.02 -7.10 24.94
CA THR A 54 -2.20 -6.54 26.01
C THR A 54 -0.71 -6.49 25.65
N THR A 55 0.10 -5.88 26.50
CA THR A 55 1.56 -5.88 26.47
C THR A 55 2.04 -6.27 27.86
N PHE A 56 2.54 -7.51 28.03
CA PHE A 56 2.89 -8.10 29.33
C PHE A 56 1.75 -7.96 30.36
N GLU A 57 0.52 -8.37 29.95
CA GLU A 57 -0.72 -8.30 30.72
C GLU A 57 -1.19 -6.88 31.10
N GLN A 58 -0.48 -5.83 30.64
CA GLN A 58 -0.85 -4.44 30.84
C GLN A 58 -1.58 -3.89 29.63
N ASN A 59 -2.34 -2.80 29.83
CA ASN A 59 -2.97 -2.09 28.72
C ASN A 59 -1.90 -1.51 27.80
N MET A 60 -1.94 -1.84 26.48
CA MET A 60 -0.94 -1.43 25.51
C MET A 60 -0.80 0.09 25.37
N PHE A 61 -1.85 0.89 25.65
CA PHE A 61 -1.79 2.33 25.53
C PHE A 61 -1.16 3.03 26.76
N THR A 62 -1.06 2.34 27.88
CA THR A 62 -0.50 2.87 29.11
C THR A 62 0.78 2.16 29.52
N TYR A 63 1.28 1.24 28.68
CA TYR A 63 2.54 0.53 28.95
C TYR A 63 3.70 1.52 29.08
N PRO A 64 4.55 1.43 30.14
CA PRO A 64 5.56 2.45 30.44
C PRO A 64 6.62 2.57 29.36
N LEU A 65 6.88 3.80 28.88
CA LEU A 65 7.92 4.06 27.88
C LEU A 65 9.31 3.61 28.37
N SER A 66 9.60 3.75 29.68
CA SER A 66 10.84 3.28 30.28
C SER A 66 11.06 1.78 30.11
N GLU A 67 10.01 0.96 30.25
CA GLU A 67 10.09 -0.48 30.05
C GLU A 67 10.25 -0.82 28.57
N MET A 68 9.52 -0.14 27.72
CA MET A 68 9.60 -0.28 26.27
C MET A 68 11.03 0.00 25.74
N LEU A 69 11.74 0.97 26.30
CA LEU A 69 13.09 1.36 25.87
C LEU A 69 14.21 0.47 26.44
N ARG A 70 13.93 -0.43 27.38
CA ARG A 70 14.91 -1.38 27.92
C ARG A 70 15.25 -2.52 26.98
N ASP A 71 14.32 -2.88 26.10
CA ASP A 71 14.49 -3.96 25.12
C ASP A 71 14.10 -3.48 23.73
N MET A 72 15.04 -3.50 22.80
CA MET A 72 14.81 -3.04 21.43
C MET A 72 13.80 -3.93 20.67
N GLY A 73 13.64 -5.18 21.03
CA GLY A 73 12.61 -6.06 20.48
C GLY A 73 11.22 -5.60 20.89
N VAL A 74 11.04 -5.36 22.21
CA VAL A 74 9.81 -4.79 22.78
C VAL A 74 9.55 -3.41 22.17
N PHE A 75 10.56 -2.56 22.03
CA PHE A 75 10.41 -1.25 21.39
C PHE A 75 9.81 -1.35 19.99
N TRP A 76 10.38 -2.17 19.11
CA TRP A 76 9.90 -2.29 17.75
C TRP A 76 8.52 -2.95 17.66
N GLU A 77 8.29 -4.05 18.41
CA GLU A 77 7.01 -4.76 18.36
C GLU A 77 5.88 -3.93 18.97
N HIS A 78 6.10 -3.31 20.13
CA HIS A 78 5.09 -2.48 20.78
C HIS A 78 4.81 -1.20 19.96
N SER A 79 5.83 -0.56 19.40
CA SER A 79 5.64 0.56 18.46
C SER A 79 4.79 0.16 17.26
N HIS A 80 5.00 -1.04 16.71
CA HIS A 80 4.18 -1.57 15.62
C HIS A 80 2.71 -1.67 16.02
N ARG A 81 2.40 -2.15 17.22
CA ARG A 81 1.02 -2.27 17.73
C ARG A 81 0.36 -0.90 17.92
N LEU A 82 1.05 0.05 18.55
CA LEU A 82 0.54 1.42 18.74
C LEU A 82 0.28 2.11 17.40
N TRP A 83 1.21 1.97 16.46
CA TRP A 83 1.05 2.53 15.12
C TRP A 83 -0.08 1.86 14.35
N GLY A 84 -0.29 0.55 14.55
CA GLY A 84 -1.43 -0.19 14.00
C GLY A 84 -2.77 0.34 14.50
N ALA A 85 -2.87 0.63 15.81
CA ALA A 85 -4.06 1.24 16.39
C ALA A 85 -4.33 2.64 15.80
N LEU A 86 -3.27 3.46 15.61
CA LEU A 86 -3.38 4.78 14.99
C LEU A 86 -3.89 4.70 13.53
N VAL A 87 -3.37 3.77 12.73
CA VAL A 87 -3.87 3.51 11.37
C VAL A 87 -5.33 3.06 11.40
N GLY A 88 -5.68 2.13 12.28
CA GLY A 88 -7.06 1.67 12.47
C GLY A 88 -8.01 2.81 12.79
N PHE A 89 -7.61 3.72 13.69
CA PHE A 89 -8.37 4.92 14.02
C PHE A 89 -8.53 5.88 12.83
N ALA A 90 -7.47 6.10 12.05
CA ALA A 90 -7.55 6.93 10.85
C ALA A 90 -8.49 6.35 9.78
N VAL A 91 -8.52 5.01 9.64
CA VAL A 91 -9.46 4.32 8.73
C VAL A 91 -10.89 4.41 9.26
N LEU A 92 -11.11 4.29 10.58
CA LEU A 92 -12.42 4.53 11.20
C LEU A 92 -12.90 5.95 10.92
N CYS A 93 -12.07 6.96 11.13
CA CYS A 93 -12.40 8.36 10.79
C CYS A 93 -12.72 8.50 9.29
N THR A 94 -11.97 7.84 8.41
CA THR A 94 -12.24 7.84 6.97
C THR A 94 -13.62 7.25 6.68
N CYS A 95 -13.98 6.14 7.30
CA CYS A 95 -15.28 5.49 7.14
C CYS A 95 -16.41 6.42 7.60
N VAL A 96 -16.35 6.93 8.82
CA VAL A 96 -17.37 7.83 9.40
C VAL A 96 -17.55 9.07 8.54
N LEU A 97 -16.46 9.76 8.19
CA LEU A 97 -16.52 10.99 7.38
C LEU A 97 -17.05 10.71 5.96
N THR A 98 -16.72 9.53 5.39
CA THR A 98 -17.27 9.12 4.08
C THR A 98 -18.77 8.84 4.19
N LEU A 99 -19.23 8.16 5.24
CA LEU A 99 -20.66 7.89 5.44
C LEU A 99 -21.47 9.18 5.64
N VAL A 100 -20.89 10.19 6.31
CA VAL A 100 -21.55 11.48 6.59
C VAL A 100 -21.55 12.39 5.35
N TYR A 101 -20.41 12.55 4.69
CA TYR A 101 -20.24 13.61 3.69
C TYR A 101 -20.26 13.13 2.23
N GLU A 102 -20.12 11.82 1.96
CA GLU A 102 -20.09 11.31 0.59
C GLU A 102 -21.47 10.81 0.16
N ARG A 103 -21.92 11.21 -1.03
CA ARG A 103 -23.21 10.75 -1.60
C ARG A 103 -23.08 9.45 -2.38
N SER A 104 -21.89 9.13 -2.86
CA SER A 104 -21.64 7.92 -3.66
C SER A 104 -21.75 6.67 -2.80
N VAL A 105 -22.77 5.85 -3.06
CA VAL A 105 -22.97 4.55 -2.39
C VAL A 105 -21.75 3.63 -2.55
N ARG A 106 -21.08 3.68 -3.70
CA ARG A 106 -19.88 2.88 -3.95
C ARG A 106 -18.72 3.28 -3.03
N LEU A 107 -18.50 4.58 -2.81
CA LEU A 107 -17.44 5.06 -1.92
C LEU A 107 -17.76 4.78 -0.45
N ARG A 108 -19.05 4.88 -0.06
CA ARG A 108 -19.51 4.48 1.27
C ARG A 108 -19.24 3.01 1.55
N TRP A 109 -19.61 2.10 0.63
CA TRP A 109 -19.31 0.69 0.77
C TRP A 109 -17.81 0.40 0.77
N LEU A 110 -17.03 1.08 -0.07
CA LEU A 110 -15.57 0.93 -0.08
C LEU A 110 -14.96 1.33 1.26
N SER A 111 -15.47 2.36 1.93
CA SER A 111 -14.97 2.78 3.25
C SER A 111 -15.32 1.77 4.35
N VAL A 112 -16.51 1.17 4.29
CA VAL A 112 -16.91 0.09 5.21
C VAL A 112 -16.02 -1.15 5.00
N VAL A 113 -15.81 -1.56 3.75
CA VAL A 113 -14.92 -2.68 3.40
C VAL A 113 -13.50 -2.41 3.90
N ALA A 114 -12.99 -1.19 3.75
CA ALA A 114 -11.66 -0.84 4.25
C ALA A 114 -11.56 -0.92 5.79
N LEU A 115 -12.62 -0.50 6.51
CA LEU A 115 -12.68 -0.62 7.97
C LEU A 115 -12.70 -2.09 8.40
N LEU A 116 -13.52 -2.92 7.77
CA LEU A 116 -13.56 -4.36 8.05
C LEU A 116 -12.22 -5.03 7.74
N ALA A 117 -11.59 -4.65 6.62
CA ALA A 117 -10.31 -5.20 6.22
C ALA A 117 -9.16 -4.82 7.18
N VAL A 118 -9.11 -3.56 7.67
CA VAL A 118 -8.09 -3.17 8.67
C VAL A 118 -8.35 -3.82 10.02
N SER A 119 -9.61 -4.05 10.39
CA SER A 119 -9.96 -4.79 11.61
C SER A 119 -9.50 -6.25 11.50
N ALA A 120 -9.75 -6.89 10.36
CA ALA A 120 -9.25 -8.26 10.09
C ALA A 120 -7.72 -8.32 10.11
N GLN A 121 -7.03 -7.28 9.60
CA GLN A 121 -5.57 -7.16 9.67
C GLN A 121 -5.06 -7.11 11.12
N GLY A 122 -5.75 -6.35 11.99
CA GLY A 122 -5.42 -6.29 13.42
C GLY A 122 -5.56 -7.65 14.10
N VAL A 123 -6.69 -8.33 13.87
CA VAL A 123 -6.93 -9.69 14.40
C VAL A 123 -5.89 -10.68 13.87
N LEU A 124 -5.60 -10.66 12.58
CA LEU A 124 -4.58 -11.51 11.96
C LEU A 124 -3.20 -11.27 12.57
N GLY A 125 -2.87 -9.98 12.87
CA GLY A 125 -1.64 -9.61 13.58
C GLY A 125 -1.59 -10.13 15.02
N GLY A 126 -2.72 -10.14 15.74
CA GLY A 126 -2.81 -10.70 17.08
C GLY A 126 -2.71 -12.22 17.09
N LEU A 127 -3.47 -12.89 16.23
CA LEU A 127 -3.46 -14.37 16.13
C LEU A 127 -2.07 -14.92 15.78
N ARG A 128 -1.31 -14.23 14.89
CA ARG A 128 0.05 -14.67 14.58
C ARG A 128 0.96 -14.69 15.80
N VAL A 129 0.73 -13.77 16.77
CA VAL A 129 1.49 -13.73 18.04
C VAL A 129 1.03 -14.85 18.94
N LEU A 130 -0.27 -14.98 19.20
CA LEU A 130 -0.82 -16.00 20.11
C LEU A 130 -0.50 -17.43 19.66
N GLU A 131 -0.49 -17.68 18.35
CA GLU A 131 -0.19 -19.00 17.77
C GLU A 131 1.29 -19.17 17.39
N ASN A 132 2.13 -18.14 17.52
CA ASN A 132 3.51 -18.09 17.02
C ASN A 132 3.63 -18.64 15.59
N SER A 133 2.70 -18.24 14.71
CA SER A 133 2.52 -18.85 13.41
C SER A 133 3.23 -18.06 12.30
N GLN A 134 4.16 -18.72 11.62
CA GLN A 134 4.84 -18.14 10.43
C GLN A 134 3.88 -17.98 9.24
N HIS A 135 2.89 -18.86 9.09
CA HIS A 135 1.87 -18.76 8.05
C HIS A 135 0.97 -17.54 8.26
N LEU A 136 0.52 -17.29 9.49
CA LEU A 136 -0.24 -16.10 9.82
C LEU A 136 0.62 -14.82 9.64
N ALA A 137 1.91 -14.87 9.97
CA ALA A 137 2.83 -13.76 9.73
C ALA A 137 2.99 -13.46 8.21
N PHE A 138 3.11 -14.50 7.39
CA PHE A 138 3.10 -14.38 5.92
C PHE A 138 1.81 -13.73 5.41
N LEU A 139 0.65 -14.21 5.84
CA LEU A 139 -0.65 -13.65 5.44
C LEU A 139 -0.79 -12.19 5.90
N HIS A 140 -0.43 -11.88 7.14
CA HIS A 140 -0.45 -10.54 7.69
C HIS A 140 0.44 -9.58 6.88
N GLY A 141 1.67 -9.96 6.57
CA GLY A 141 2.61 -9.16 5.79
C GLY A 141 2.14 -8.92 4.35
N THR A 142 1.58 -9.94 3.70
CA THR A 142 1.05 -9.85 2.33
C THR A 142 -0.21 -8.98 2.29
N PHE A 143 -1.14 -9.18 3.22
CA PHE A 143 -2.40 -8.44 3.26
C PHE A 143 -2.18 -6.94 3.56
N ALA A 144 -1.19 -6.60 4.39
CA ALA A 144 -0.82 -5.21 4.69
C ALA A 144 -0.52 -4.38 3.43
N GLN A 145 0.13 -4.98 2.41
CA GLN A 145 0.45 -4.31 1.15
C GLN A 145 -0.82 -3.99 0.33
N GLY A 146 -1.80 -4.91 0.35
CA GLY A 146 -3.12 -4.69 -0.24
C GLY A 146 -3.88 -3.57 0.46
N LEU A 147 -3.85 -3.51 1.79
CA LEU A 147 -4.48 -2.45 2.58
C LEU A 147 -3.89 -1.07 2.32
N PHE A 148 -2.56 -0.97 2.26
CA PHE A 148 -1.91 0.28 1.85
C PHE A 148 -2.43 0.77 0.49
N THR A 149 -2.48 -0.14 -0.49
CA THR A 149 -3.01 0.17 -1.82
C THR A 149 -4.48 0.59 -1.78
N LEU A 150 -5.30 -0.05 -0.95
CA LEU A 150 -6.71 0.27 -0.76
C LEU A 150 -6.90 1.69 -0.18
N PHE A 151 -6.11 2.06 0.84
CA PHE A 151 -6.19 3.40 1.45
C PHE A 151 -5.72 4.50 0.49
N CYS A 152 -4.66 4.23 -0.29
CA CYS A 152 -4.23 5.11 -1.37
C CYS A 152 -5.31 5.26 -2.47
N ALA A 153 -6.01 4.17 -2.81
CA ALA A 153 -7.10 4.20 -3.76
C ALA A 153 -8.29 5.03 -3.23
N GLN A 154 -8.65 4.90 -1.95
CA GLN A 154 -9.68 5.76 -1.34
C GLN A 154 -9.30 7.24 -1.41
N ALA A 155 -8.06 7.60 -1.06
CA ALA A 155 -7.59 8.98 -1.16
C ALA A 155 -7.66 9.53 -2.60
N LEU A 156 -7.35 8.69 -3.60
CA LEU A 156 -7.49 9.02 -5.01
C LEU A 156 -8.95 9.23 -5.42
N LEU A 157 -9.82 8.27 -5.09
CA LEU A 157 -11.23 8.28 -5.48
C LEU A 157 -12.01 9.44 -4.87
N HIS A 158 -11.61 9.94 -3.70
CA HIS A 158 -12.16 11.15 -3.08
C HIS A 158 -11.54 12.45 -3.62
N SER A 159 -10.56 12.39 -4.54
CA SER A 159 -9.88 13.59 -5.03
C SER A 159 -10.69 14.36 -6.08
N THR A 160 -10.54 15.68 -6.10
CA THR A 160 -11.14 16.55 -7.12
C THR A 160 -10.65 16.17 -8.52
N SER A 161 -9.36 15.86 -8.65
CA SER A 161 -8.78 15.45 -9.95
C SER A 161 -9.41 14.15 -10.49
N TRP A 162 -9.84 13.23 -9.62
CA TRP A 162 -10.57 12.04 -10.02
C TRP A 162 -11.98 12.37 -10.53
N ARG A 163 -12.67 13.24 -9.83
CA ARG A 163 -14.06 13.64 -10.17
C ARG A 163 -14.13 14.41 -11.48
N LEU A 164 -13.19 15.32 -11.69
CA LEU A 164 -13.11 16.18 -12.88
C LEU A 164 -12.38 15.51 -14.07
N ALA A 165 -12.03 14.23 -13.96
CA ALA A 165 -11.36 13.53 -15.06
C ALA A 165 -12.28 13.40 -16.28
N LEU A 166 -11.79 13.89 -17.41
CA LEU A 166 -12.49 13.84 -18.69
C LEU A 166 -12.37 12.47 -19.36
N PRO A 167 -13.36 12.08 -20.19
CA PRO A 167 -13.27 10.89 -21.03
C PRO A 167 -12.11 10.98 -22.01
N ARG A 168 -11.52 9.83 -22.30
CA ARG A 168 -10.49 9.70 -23.32
C ARG A 168 -10.58 8.35 -24.00
N ALA A 169 -11.10 8.33 -25.20
CA ALA A 169 -11.09 7.16 -26.06
C ALA A 169 -9.76 7.08 -26.79
N SER A 170 -8.88 6.15 -26.40
CA SER A 170 -7.60 5.89 -27.04
C SER A 170 -7.30 4.40 -26.97
N ALA A 171 -6.81 3.82 -28.08
CA ALA A 171 -6.36 2.43 -28.11
C ALA A 171 -5.24 2.19 -27.08
N GLN A 172 -4.39 3.21 -26.85
CA GLN A 172 -3.32 3.13 -25.86
C GLN A 172 -3.85 3.12 -24.42
N VAL A 173 -4.93 3.86 -24.12
CA VAL A 173 -5.59 3.82 -22.82
C VAL A 173 -6.26 2.46 -22.59
N ALA A 174 -6.87 1.87 -23.61
CA ALA A 174 -7.45 0.51 -23.54
C ALA A 174 -6.35 -0.55 -23.28
N PHE A 175 -5.21 -0.44 -23.95
CA PHE A 175 -4.03 -1.27 -23.69
C PHE A 175 -3.57 -1.15 -22.24
N LEU A 176 -3.40 0.08 -21.73
CA LEU A 176 -3.00 0.32 -20.34
C LEU A 176 -4.01 -0.19 -19.32
N ASN A 177 -5.32 -0.18 -19.64
CA ASN A 177 -6.35 -0.72 -18.74
C ASN A 177 -6.17 -2.23 -18.55
N LYS A 178 -5.95 -2.99 -19.63
CA LYS A 178 -5.70 -4.43 -19.56
C LYS A 178 -4.38 -4.72 -18.82
N TRP A 179 -3.29 -4.14 -19.29
CA TRP A 179 -1.95 -4.44 -18.77
C TRP A 179 -1.70 -3.82 -17.39
N GLY A 180 -2.36 -2.72 -17.04
CA GLY A 180 -2.31 -2.16 -15.69
C GLY A 180 -2.87 -3.12 -14.63
N LEU A 181 -4.00 -3.78 -14.92
CA LEU A 181 -4.53 -4.81 -14.02
C LEU A 181 -3.61 -6.03 -13.95
N VAL A 182 -3.17 -6.56 -15.10
CA VAL A 182 -2.26 -7.72 -15.14
C VAL A 182 -0.98 -7.45 -14.36
N THR A 183 -0.35 -6.28 -14.59
CA THR A 183 0.87 -5.88 -13.86
C THR A 183 0.62 -5.75 -12.36
N SER A 184 -0.52 -5.17 -11.96
CA SER A 184 -0.85 -5.04 -10.53
C SER A 184 -1.02 -6.39 -9.85
N VAL A 185 -1.69 -7.34 -10.51
CA VAL A 185 -1.84 -8.72 -9.99
C VAL A 185 -0.48 -9.41 -9.94
N ALA A 186 0.34 -9.29 -10.98
CA ALA A 186 1.69 -9.87 -11.00
C ALA A 186 2.58 -9.33 -9.87
N ILE A 187 2.52 -8.01 -9.60
CA ILE A 187 3.25 -7.41 -8.47
C ILE A 187 2.72 -7.93 -7.13
N TYR A 188 1.41 -8.09 -6.97
CA TYR A 188 0.85 -8.62 -5.72
C TYR A 188 1.28 -10.07 -5.48
N VAL A 189 1.31 -10.90 -6.53
CA VAL A 189 1.88 -12.27 -6.46
C VAL A 189 3.37 -12.22 -6.15
N GLN A 190 4.12 -11.28 -6.75
CA GLN A 190 5.54 -11.06 -6.47
C GLN A 190 5.78 -10.69 -5.00
N ILE A 191 4.92 -9.84 -4.42
CA ILE A 191 4.94 -9.49 -2.99
C ILE A 191 4.68 -10.72 -2.13
N ALA A 192 3.69 -11.54 -2.48
CA ALA A 192 3.38 -12.78 -1.76
C ALA A 192 4.56 -13.76 -1.79
N LEU A 193 5.23 -13.95 -2.94
CA LEU A 193 6.41 -14.79 -3.03
C LEU A 193 7.58 -14.24 -2.19
N GLY A 194 7.79 -12.91 -2.18
CA GLY A 194 8.77 -12.27 -1.32
C GLY A 194 8.48 -12.44 0.17
N ALA A 195 7.22 -12.29 0.55
CA ALA A 195 6.77 -12.55 1.92
C ALA A 195 6.93 -14.04 2.30
N TRP A 196 6.63 -14.95 1.37
CA TRP A 196 6.84 -16.38 1.59
C TRP A 196 8.33 -16.70 1.84
N THR A 197 9.22 -16.18 0.97
CA THR A 197 10.68 -16.33 1.14
C THR A 197 11.14 -15.83 2.50
N ARG A 198 10.55 -14.75 2.98
CA ARG A 198 10.93 -14.09 4.22
C ARG A 198 10.45 -14.81 5.48
N HIS A 199 9.25 -15.37 5.45
CA HIS A 199 8.61 -16.00 6.62
C HIS A 199 8.82 -17.51 6.69
N ASN A 200 8.80 -18.18 5.54
CA ASN A 200 8.88 -19.64 5.47
C ASN A 200 10.22 -20.14 4.93
N GLY A 201 11.01 -19.25 4.29
CA GLY A 201 12.32 -19.59 3.73
C GLY A 201 12.23 -20.50 2.50
N GLY A 202 13.40 -21.08 2.14
CA GLY A 202 13.53 -22.06 1.07
C GLY A 202 14.00 -21.49 -0.26
N MET A 203 14.96 -22.21 -0.88
CA MET A 203 15.55 -21.78 -2.16
C MET A 203 14.53 -21.75 -3.31
N HIS A 204 13.53 -22.63 -3.30
CA HIS A 204 12.48 -22.65 -4.34
C HIS A 204 11.65 -21.36 -4.32
N ALA A 205 11.28 -20.86 -3.13
CA ALA A 205 10.55 -19.60 -2.99
C ALA A 205 11.39 -18.40 -3.47
N LEU A 206 12.68 -18.38 -3.12
CA LEU A 206 13.63 -17.38 -3.57
C LEU A 206 13.77 -17.37 -5.10
N PHE A 207 13.99 -18.52 -5.73
CA PHE A 207 14.11 -18.61 -7.18
C PHE A 207 12.79 -18.25 -7.89
N ALA A 208 11.64 -18.65 -7.34
CA ALA A 208 10.34 -18.23 -7.86
C ALA A 208 10.16 -16.71 -7.77
N HIS A 209 10.52 -16.11 -6.64
CA HIS A 209 10.51 -14.65 -6.45
C HIS A 209 11.45 -13.95 -7.45
N MET A 210 12.66 -14.42 -7.62
CA MET A 210 13.64 -13.85 -8.58
C MET A 210 13.19 -14.02 -10.03
N GLY A 211 12.68 -15.19 -10.40
CA GLY A 211 12.18 -15.47 -11.75
C GLY A 211 10.96 -14.60 -12.11
N LEU A 212 9.99 -14.48 -11.20
CA LEU A 212 8.84 -13.61 -11.44
C LEU A 212 9.23 -12.13 -11.46
N ALA A 213 10.29 -11.72 -10.73
CA ALA A 213 10.80 -10.36 -10.76
C ALA A 213 11.22 -9.90 -12.17
N LEU A 214 11.78 -10.79 -12.99
CA LEU A 214 12.14 -10.50 -14.37
C LEU A 214 10.89 -10.18 -15.21
N LEU A 215 9.84 -11.00 -15.08
CA LEU A 215 8.57 -10.76 -15.77
C LEU A 215 7.94 -9.44 -15.31
N VAL A 216 7.85 -9.22 -14.00
CA VAL A 216 7.30 -7.99 -13.41
C VAL A 216 8.07 -6.76 -13.90
N THR A 217 9.40 -6.84 -13.98
CA THR A 217 10.25 -5.76 -14.52
C THR A 217 9.83 -5.42 -15.96
N GLY A 218 9.71 -6.42 -16.83
CA GLY A 218 9.25 -6.21 -18.21
C GLY A 218 7.86 -5.59 -18.28
N LEU A 219 6.91 -6.08 -17.49
CA LEU A 219 5.53 -5.56 -17.43
C LEU A 219 5.50 -4.09 -16.99
N VAL A 220 6.25 -3.71 -15.95
CA VAL A 220 6.30 -2.32 -15.45
C VAL A 220 6.96 -1.39 -16.47
N VAL A 221 8.03 -1.83 -17.15
CA VAL A 221 8.67 -1.06 -18.24
C VAL A 221 7.67 -0.78 -19.36
N VAL A 222 6.96 -1.82 -19.83
CA VAL A 222 5.95 -1.70 -20.88
C VAL A 222 4.80 -0.79 -20.44
N LEU A 223 4.33 -0.91 -19.20
CA LEU A 223 3.28 -0.06 -18.66
C LEU A 223 3.72 1.41 -18.59
N GLY A 224 4.95 1.67 -18.12
CA GLY A 224 5.51 3.02 -18.07
C GLY A 224 5.72 3.63 -19.46
N ALA A 225 6.23 2.86 -20.42
CA ALA A 225 6.34 3.30 -21.82
C ALA A 225 4.97 3.63 -22.41
N GLY A 226 3.95 2.82 -22.14
CA GLY A 226 2.57 3.07 -22.53
C GLY A 226 2.01 4.36 -21.95
N CYS A 227 2.28 4.67 -20.67
CA CYS A 227 1.95 5.98 -20.08
C CYS A 227 2.61 7.14 -20.82
N GLY A 228 3.86 6.95 -21.28
CA GLY A 228 4.55 7.93 -22.12
C GLY A 228 3.80 8.20 -23.43
N LYS A 229 3.42 7.15 -24.16
CA LYS A 229 2.66 7.26 -25.42
C LYS A 229 1.34 8.01 -25.22
N VAL A 230 0.58 7.72 -24.14
CA VAL A 230 -0.65 8.47 -23.83
C VAL A 230 -0.34 9.95 -23.55
N ALA A 231 0.77 10.24 -22.87
CA ALA A 231 1.18 11.63 -22.64
C ALA A 231 1.56 12.38 -23.92
N ASP A 232 2.18 11.67 -24.87
CA ASP A 232 2.62 12.23 -26.16
C ASP A 232 1.42 12.49 -27.11
N GLU A 233 0.28 11.79 -26.93
CA GLU A 233 -0.98 12.11 -27.61
C GLU A 233 -1.54 13.51 -27.19
N GLY A 234 -0.97 14.13 -26.15
CA GLY A 234 -1.40 15.44 -25.66
C GLY A 234 -2.62 15.39 -24.74
N GLY A 235 -3.29 16.55 -24.61
CA GLY A 235 -4.47 16.70 -23.77
C GLY A 235 -4.17 17.20 -22.34
N ALA A 236 -5.21 17.63 -21.63
CA ALA A 236 -5.10 18.23 -20.28
C ALA A 236 -4.56 17.26 -19.22
N ASP A 237 -4.65 15.96 -19.47
CA ASP A 237 -4.17 14.89 -18.56
C ASP A 237 -2.73 14.42 -18.89
N ALA A 238 -2.09 14.92 -19.95
CA ALA A 238 -0.72 14.55 -20.32
C ALA A 238 0.31 14.69 -19.19
N PRO A 239 0.28 15.73 -18.32
CA PRO A 239 1.18 15.81 -17.17
C PRO A 239 1.02 14.66 -16.19
N ARG A 240 -0.20 14.16 -15.99
CA ARG A 240 -0.49 12.98 -15.13
C ARG A 240 0.18 11.72 -15.67
N TRP A 241 0.04 11.48 -16.99
CA TRP A 241 0.63 10.29 -17.61
C TRP A 241 2.16 10.33 -17.62
N ARG A 242 2.76 11.52 -17.82
CA ARG A 242 4.21 11.71 -17.65
C ARG A 242 4.68 11.45 -16.23
N ALA A 243 3.94 11.91 -15.22
CA ALA A 243 4.24 11.66 -13.82
C ALA A 243 4.13 10.17 -13.48
N LEU A 244 3.10 9.45 -14.00
CA LEU A 244 2.95 8.01 -13.85
C LEU A 244 4.12 7.25 -14.47
N LYS A 245 4.52 7.56 -15.72
CA LYS A 245 5.69 7.00 -16.38
C LYS A 245 6.94 7.14 -15.50
N ARG A 246 7.25 8.37 -15.09
CA ARG A 246 8.43 8.66 -14.25
C ARG A 246 8.40 7.89 -12.94
N ARG A 247 7.26 7.86 -12.25
CA ARG A 247 7.09 7.16 -10.97
C ARG A 247 7.27 5.65 -11.13
N LEU A 248 6.68 5.03 -12.15
CA LEU A 248 6.81 3.60 -12.42
C LEU A 248 8.27 3.21 -12.66
N HIS A 249 8.99 3.92 -13.53
CA HIS A 249 10.39 3.60 -13.85
C HIS A 249 11.32 3.88 -12.66
N LEU A 250 11.13 4.99 -11.93
CA LEU A 250 11.93 5.30 -10.75
C LEU A 250 11.75 4.24 -9.65
N LEU A 251 10.49 3.93 -9.30
CA LEU A 251 10.21 2.94 -8.27
C LEU A 251 10.68 1.55 -8.68
N LEU A 252 10.57 1.19 -9.95
CA LEU A 252 11.12 -0.08 -10.45
C LEU A 252 12.64 -0.13 -10.28
N GLY A 253 13.36 0.90 -10.69
CA GLY A 253 14.83 0.96 -10.55
C GLY A 253 15.26 0.84 -9.08
N VAL A 254 14.61 1.61 -8.20
CA VAL A 254 14.87 1.54 -6.75
C VAL A 254 14.51 0.17 -6.18
N GLN A 255 13.38 -0.43 -6.60
CA GLN A 255 12.94 -1.75 -6.14
C GLN A 255 13.94 -2.85 -6.50
N VAL A 256 14.41 -2.86 -7.74
CA VAL A 256 15.40 -3.85 -8.20
C VAL A 256 16.73 -3.67 -7.45
N LEU A 257 17.21 -2.42 -7.33
CA LEU A 257 18.43 -2.13 -6.58
C LEU A 257 18.32 -2.59 -5.12
N LEU A 258 17.24 -2.23 -4.43
CA LEU A 258 17.02 -2.65 -3.05
C LEU A 258 16.88 -4.17 -2.90
N GLY A 259 16.29 -4.86 -3.89
CA GLY A 259 16.20 -6.31 -3.91
C GLY A 259 17.58 -6.97 -4.02
N ILE A 260 18.44 -6.46 -4.90
CA ILE A 260 19.81 -6.92 -5.04
C ILE A 260 20.61 -6.67 -3.74
N LEU A 261 20.53 -5.46 -3.18
CA LEU A 261 21.22 -5.12 -1.94
C LEU A 261 20.71 -5.98 -0.76
N ALA A 262 19.40 -6.21 -0.65
CA ALA A 262 18.85 -7.10 0.37
C ALA A 262 19.40 -8.53 0.22
N ALA A 263 19.43 -9.07 -1.00
CA ALA A 263 19.96 -10.41 -1.26
C ALA A 263 21.46 -10.50 -0.94
N VAL A 264 22.26 -9.50 -1.36
CA VAL A 264 23.70 -9.43 -1.03
C VAL A 264 23.89 -9.41 0.49
N TRP A 265 23.14 -8.57 1.22
CA TRP A 265 23.29 -8.50 2.67
C TRP A 265 22.87 -9.80 3.36
N VAL A 266 21.71 -10.37 3.02
CA VAL A 266 21.20 -11.61 3.62
C VAL A 266 22.11 -12.81 3.37
N TYR A 267 22.60 -12.99 2.13
CA TYR A 267 23.26 -14.23 1.75
C TYR A 267 24.78 -14.14 1.71
N LEU A 268 25.37 -12.95 1.46
CA LEU A 268 26.83 -12.82 1.29
C LEU A 268 27.50 -12.07 2.45
N VAL A 269 26.83 -11.10 3.07
CA VAL A 269 27.43 -10.28 4.14
C VAL A 269 27.09 -10.85 5.52
N THR A 270 25.79 -10.97 5.84
CA THR A 270 25.35 -11.46 7.14
C THR A 270 25.44 -12.98 7.20
N GLY A 271 24.92 -13.67 6.20
CA GLY A 271 24.83 -15.14 6.19
C GLY A 271 23.74 -15.67 7.14
N PRO A 272 23.34 -16.95 7.00
CA PRO A 272 22.15 -17.49 7.65
C PRO A 272 22.29 -17.71 9.16
N HIS A 273 23.51 -17.76 9.68
CA HIS A 273 23.79 -18.10 11.09
C HIS A 273 24.25 -16.92 11.94
N ASN A 274 24.42 -15.74 11.34
CA ASN A 274 24.88 -14.55 12.05
C ASN A 274 23.71 -13.68 12.53
N PRO A 275 23.93 -12.82 13.53
CA PRO A 275 22.96 -11.79 13.91
C PRO A 275 22.63 -10.86 12.75
N VAL A 276 21.38 -10.43 12.65
CA VAL A 276 20.92 -9.53 11.59
C VAL A 276 21.71 -8.22 11.61
N SER A 277 22.31 -7.87 10.49
CA SER A 277 23.07 -6.63 10.35
C SER A 277 22.13 -5.43 10.11
N VAL A 278 22.61 -4.23 10.40
CA VAL A 278 21.87 -2.98 10.12
C VAL A 278 21.57 -2.86 8.61
N GLY A 279 22.56 -3.22 7.76
CA GLY A 279 22.36 -3.19 6.30
C GLY A 279 21.24 -4.13 5.84
N GLU A 280 21.20 -5.36 6.36
CA GLU A 280 20.10 -6.29 6.09
C GLU A 280 18.75 -5.70 6.51
N ALA A 281 18.66 -5.17 7.73
CA ALA A 281 17.43 -4.57 8.25
C ALA A 281 16.95 -3.41 7.37
N VAL A 282 17.86 -2.52 6.96
CA VAL A 282 17.53 -1.36 6.13
C VAL A 282 17.10 -1.78 4.74
N PHE A 283 17.91 -2.56 4.00
CA PHE A 283 17.61 -2.86 2.59
C PHE A 283 16.40 -3.77 2.43
N ALA A 284 16.25 -4.80 3.29
CA ALA A 284 15.07 -5.67 3.23
C ALA A 284 13.77 -4.91 3.58
N THR A 285 13.81 -4.03 4.58
CA THR A 285 12.63 -3.23 4.98
C THR A 285 12.25 -2.21 3.90
N LEU A 286 13.23 -1.50 3.34
CA LEU A 286 12.99 -0.54 2.26
C LEU A 286 12.48 -1.24 0.99
N HIS A 287 13.00 -2.43 0.66
CA HIS A 287 12.51 -3.24 -0.46
C HIS A 287 11.01 -3.55 -0.32
N VAL A 288 10.55 -3.92 0.87
CA VAL A 288 9.13 -4.16 1.15
C VAL A 288 8.30 -2.88 0.97
N ALA A 289 8.75 -1.75 1.53
CA ALA A 289 8.03 -0.49 1.45
C ALA A 289 7.94 0.06 0.00
N VAL A 290 9.03 -0.02 -0.76
CA VAL A 290 9.05 0.40 -2.17
C VAL A 290 8.19 -0.53 -3.02
N GLY A 291 8.14 -1.82 -2.71
CA GLY A 291 7.22 -2.78 -3.34
C GLY A 291 5.75 -2.37 -3.20
N ALA A 292 5.34 -1.90 -2.02
CA ALA A 292 3.99 -1.36 -1.79
C ALA A 292 3.71 -0.11 -2.65
N LEU A 293 4.68 0.80 -2.74
CA LEU A 293 4.57 2.01 -3.57
C LEU A 293 4.50 1.67 -5.07
N LEU A 294 5.22 0.64 -5.51
CA LEU A 294 5.18 0.16 -6.89
C LEU A 294 3.81 -0.48 -7.20
N LEU A 295 3.28 -1.32 -6.30
CA LEU A 295 1.92 -1.86 -6.41
C LEU A 295 0.88 -0.75 -6.51
N TRP A 296 0.92 0.21 -5.60
CA TRP A 296 0.03 1.37 -5.66
C TRP A 296 0.15 2.14 -6.98
N SER A 297 1.36 2.28 -7.52
CA SER A 297 1.58 3.02 -8.75
C SER A 297 0.94 2.35 -9.97
N THR A 298 0.99 1.02 -10.05
CA THR A 298 0.34 0.26 -11.13
C THR A 298 -1.17 0.24 -10.97
N VAL A 299 -1.69 0.05 -9.74
CA VAL A 299 -3.12 0.15 -9.44
C VAL A 299 -3.65 1.56 -9.75
N SER A 300 -2.91 2.61 -9.40
CA SER A 300 -3.25 3.99 -9.73
C SER A 300 -3.33 4.21 -11.25
N CYS A 301 -2.39 3.65 -12.03
CA CYS A 301 -2.44 3.67 -13.48
C CYS A 301 -3.74 2.99 -14.01
N TRP A 302 -4.02 1.76 -13.53
CA TRP A 302 -5.22 1.04 -13.90
C TRP A 302 -6.52 1.77 -13.52
N LEU A 303 -6.60 2.36 -12.33
CA LEU A 303 -7.75 3.15 -11.91
C LEU A 303 -7.98 4.34 -12.85
N TRP A 304 -6.93 5.09 -13.19
CA TRP A 304 -7.04 6.22 -14.11
C TRP A 304 -7.52 5.80 -15.50
N THR A 305 -7.02 4.69 -16.05
CA THR A 305 -7.50 4.18 -17.34
C THR A 305 -8.98 3.80 -17.28
N ARG A 306 -9.42 3.15 -16.20
CA ARG A 306 -10.84 2.82 -16.02
C ARG A 306 -11.73 4.04 -15.87
N ARG A 307 -11.24 5.10 -15.23
CA ARG A 307 -11.99 6.35 -15.07
C ARG A 307 -12.18 7.03 -16.41
N THR A 308 -11.12 7.11 -17.20
CA THR A 308 -11.16 7.80 -18.51
C THR A 308 -11.90 7.02 -19.58
N LEU A 309 -11.91 5.67 -19.53
CA LEU A 309 -12.67 4.83 -20.49
C LEU A 309 -14.18 4.75 -20.16
N ARG A 310 -14.60 4.89 -18.89
CA ARG A 310 -16.00 4.74 -18.47
C ARG A 310 -16.87 5.99 -18.64
N ALA A 311 -16.32 7.06 -19.09
CA ALA A 311 -17.08 8.28 -19.31
C ALA A 311 -17.84 8.32 -20.65
N HIS A 312 -18.11 7.13 -21.24
CA HIS A 312 -19.01 6.89 -22.35
C HIS A 312 -20.25 6.16 -21.91
#